data_cf5c0903d62f2699ce143535757d7c6a
#
_entry.id   cf5c0903d62f2699ce143535757d7c6a
#
_cell.length_a   1.000
_cell.length_b   1.000
_cell.length_c   1.000
_cell.angle_alpha   90.00
_cell.angle_beta   90.00
_cell.angle_gamma   90.00
#
_symmetry.space_group_name_H-M   'P 1'
#
loop_
_entity.id
_entity.type
_entity.pdbx_description
1 polymer ?
#
loop_
_entity_poly.entity_id
_entity_poly.type
_entity_poly.pdbx_seq_one_letter_code
_entity_poly.pdbx_strand_id
1 'polypeptide(L)'
;MNVYQEISQIIKEADGILIGASNGLSIAEGYNIFADDAWFQENMGDFREKYGLRCVLHGFSVPMKVEEKWAFVSRLVKAKAMQDEPSEIMKNIYALVKDKEYFVVTSNAEDHFVPAGFEADRVFEMEGKLTQMRCKNRCHDEVYSNQKAVLAMTEEEVNGRVPKELLPKCPKCGGDMEVNWGEMSSFTETKNWKEKAARYQEFIQNLHGKKLVILEFGIGWRNQMIKAPLMQLAAVEPQARYITFNKGEIYIPEEIKEKSIGVDSNLTVALKEIRKGRID
;
A
#
# COMPACT_ATOMS: atom_id res chain seq x y z
N MET A 1 12.41 21.59 22.15
CA MET A 1 11.41 21.05 21.19
C MET A 1 11.58 19.54 21.18
N ASN A 2 10.52 18.77 21.34
CA ASN A 2 10.63 17.31 21.21
C ASN A 2 10.63 16.89 19.72
N VAL A 3 10.98 15.64 19.45
CA VAL A 3 11.11 15.13 18.07
C VAL A 3 9.80 15.28 17.25
N TYR A 4 8.65 15.13 17.85
CA TYR A 4 7.36 15.25 17.16
C TYR A 4 7.02 16.71 16.81
N GLN A 5 7.38 17.65 17.65
CA GLN A 5 7.27 19.08 17.36
C GLN A 5 8.23 19.50 16.24
N GLU A 6 9.45 18.97 16.23
CA GLU A 6 10.40 19.18 15.13
C GLU A 6 9.83 18.65 13.81
N ILE A 7 9.34 17.41 13.77
CA ILE A 7 8.70 16.81 12.60
C ILE A 7 7.50 17.64 12.12
N SER A 8 6.65 18.09 13.06
CA SER A 8 5.51 18.94 12.73
C SER A 8 5.95 20.24 12.04
N GLN A 9 7.00 20.89 12.53
CA GLN A 9 7.55 22.12 11.93
C GLN A 9 8.14 21.84 10.54
N ILE A 10 8.89 20.75 10.36
CA ILE A 10 9.44 20.34 9.07
C ILE A 10 8.32 20.14 8.04
N ILE A 11 7.24 19.42 8.40
CA ILE A 11 6.08 19.21 7.55
C ILE A 11 5.38 20.54 7.22
N LYS A 12 5.25 21.44 8.20
CA LYS A 12 4.64 22.77 8.00
C LYS A 12 5.40 23.61 6.98
N GLU A 13 6.73 23.54 6.99
CA GLU A 13 7.61 24.31 6.10
C GLU A 13 7.83 23.66 4.73
N ALA A 14 7.38 22.44 4.52
CA ALA A 14 7.58 21.72 3.27
C ALA A 14 6.89 22.39 2.07
N ASP A 15 7.61 22.47 0.95
CA ASP A 15 7.03 22.82 -0.36
C ASP A 15 6.27 21.64 -0.98
N GLY A 16 6.73 20.40 -0.68
CA GLY A 16 6.05 19.18 -1.08
C GLY A 16 6.43 18.00 -0.20
N ILE A 17 5.55 16.99 -0.16
CA ILE A 17 5.68 15.82 0.68
C ILE A 17 5.58 14.55 -0.17
N LEU A 18 6.63 13.73 -0.15
CA LEU A 18 6.61 12.39 -0.71
C LEU A 18 6.36 11.38 0.40
N ILE A 19 5.31 10.59 0.28
CA ILE A 19 5.02 9.48 1.18
C ILE A 19 5.51 8.19 0.52
N GLY A 20 6.36 7.44 1.23
CA GLY A 20 6.69 6.06 0.93
C GLY A 20 6.04 5.13 1.94
N ALA A 21 5.36 4.09 1.48
CA ALA A 21 4.69 3.15 2.37
C ALA A 21 4.84 1.69 1.95
N SER A 22 4.92 0.80 2.94
CA SER A 22 4.96 -0.65 2.72
C SER A 22 4.23 -1.40 3.83
N ASN A 23 4.37 -2.71 3.86
CA ASN A 23 3.65 -3.65 4.74
C ASN A 23 3.65 -3.26 6.23
N GLY A 24 4.66 -2.55 6.74
CA GLY A 24 4.66 -2.09 8.13
C GLY A 24 3.55 -1.08 8.43
N LEU A 25 3.11 -0.30 7.44
CA LEU A 25 1.93 0.55 7.56
C LEU A 25 0.66 -0.30 7.71
N SER A 26 0.45 -1.29 6.84
CA SER A 26 -0.69 -2.22 6.92
C SER A 26 -0.70 -3.01 8.23
N ILE A 27 0.49 -3.44 8.71
CA ILE A 27 0.63 -4.11 10.02
C ILE A 27 0.20 -3.18 11.16
N ALA A 28 0.55 -1.90 11.10
CA ALA A 28 0.12 -0.92 12.10
C ALA A 28 -1.41 -0.68 12.08
N GLU A 29 -2.06 -0.85 10.95
CA GLU A 29 -3.51 -0.85 10.77
C GLU A 29 -4.19 -2.16 11.21
N GLY A 30 -3.41 -3.18 11.62
CA GLY A 30 -3.93 -4.50 12.04
C GLY A 30 -4.05 -5.51 10.90
N TYR A 31 -3.35 -5.30 9.80
CA TYR A 31 -3.32 -6.22 8.66
C TYR A 31 -1.90 -6.74 8.40
N ASN A 32 -1.63 -8.00 8.77
CA ASN A 32 -0.32 -8.63 8.58
C ASN A 32 -0.41 -9.84 7.63
N ILE A 33 -0.04 -9.64 6.37
CA ILE A 33 -0.06 -10.70 5.34
C ILE A 33 0.96 -11.82 5.57
N PHE A 34 1.90 -11.64 6.49
CA PHE A 34 2.97 -12.59 6.81
C PHE A 34 2.68 -13.42 8.07
N ALA A 35 1.62 -13.10 8.82
CA ALA A 35 1.33 -13.73 10.10
C ALA A 35 0.26 -14.81 10.00
N ASP A 36 0.41 -15.86 10.82
CA ASP A 36 -0.65 -16.80 11.19
C ASP A 36 -1.39 -16.23 12.41
N ASP A 37 -2.04 -15.06 12.21
CA ASP A 37 -2.75 -14.34 13.26
C ASP A 37 -4.20 -14.81 13.43
N ALA A 38 -4.88 -14.27 14.45
CA ALA A 38 -6.27 -14.63 14.76
C ALA A 38 -7.20 -14.39 13.56
N TRP A 39 -7.02 -13.27 12.83
CA TRP A 39 -7.84 -12.98 11.64
C TRP A 39 -7.63 -14.03 10.55
N PHE A 40 -6.38 -14.41 10.28
CA PHE A 40 -6.07 -15.43 9.28
C PHE A 40 -6.63 -16.79 9.65
N GLN A 41 -6.50 -17.19 10.92
CA GLN A 41 -7.05 -18.46 11.42
C GLN A 41 -8.57 -18.51 11.34
N GLU A 42 -9.25 -17.42 11.70
CA GLU A 42 -10.71 -17.32 11.70
C GLU A 42 -11.28 -17.27 10.27
N ASN A 43 -10.69 -16.46 9.39
CA ASN A 43 -11.26 -16.19 8.06
C ASN A 43 -10.71 -17.08 6.95
N MET A 44 -9.55 -17.71 7.15
CA MET A 44 -8.85 -18.56 6.17
C MET A 44 -8.52 -19.95 6.71
N GLY A 45 -9.15 -20.37 7.83
CA GLY A 45 -8.86 -21.63 8.52
C GLY A 45 -9.07 -22.87 7.65
N ASP A 46 -10.12 -22.90 6.85
CA ASP A 46 -10.39 -23.94 5.87
C ASP A 46 -9.31 -24.06 4.77
N PHE A 47 -8.82 -22.94 4.27
CA PHE A 47 -7.69 -22.90 3.34
C PHE A 47 -6.38 -23.27 4.02
N ARG A 48 -6.20 -22.80 5.27
CA ARG A 48 -5.03 -23.12 6.10
C ARG A 48 -4.90 -24.64 6.29
N GLU A 49 -5.98 -25.30 6.67
CA GLU A 49 -6.00 -26.76 6.86
C GLU A 49 -5.81 -27.51 5.55
N LYS A 50 -6.54 -27.12 4.50
CA LYS A 50 -6.54 -27.82 3.22
C LYS A 50 -5.22 -27.70 2.45
N TYR A 51 -4.60 -26.54 2.46
CA TYR A 51 -3.41 -26.21 1.66
C TYR A 51 -2.12 -26.06 2.48
N GLY A 52 -2.19 -26.23 3.80
CA GLY A 52 -1.05 -26.02 4.68
C GLY A 52 -0.57 -24.56 4.71
N LEU A 53 -1.48 -23.60 4.57
CA LEU A 53 -1.11 -22.19 4.52
C LEU A 53 -0.60 -21.73 5.89
N ARG A 54 0.39 -20.84 5.87
CA ARG A 54 0.98 -20.23 7.08
C ARG A 54 0.67 -18.76 7.23
N CYS A 55 0.17 -18.11 6.17
CA CYS A 55 -0.19 -16.70 6.14
C CYS A 55 -0.91 -16.39 4.82
N VAL A 56 -1.44 -15.18 4.70
CA VAL A 56 -2.13 -14.70 3.49
C VAL A 56 -1.22 -14.77 2.25
N LEU A 57 0.02 -14.29 2.37
CA LEU A 57 0.95 -14.28 1.23
C LEU A 57 1.21 -15.68 0.67
N HIS A 58 1.31 -16.70 1.53
CA HIS A 58 1.48 -18.08 1.10
C HIS A 58 0.31 -18.58 0.25
N GLY A 59 -0.92 -18.13 0.53
CA GLY A 59 -2.11 -18.47 -0.26
C GLY A 59 -2.05 -17.99 -1.71
N PHE A 60 -1.30 -16.95 -2.02
CA PHE A 60 -1.10 -16.49 -3.41
C PHE A 60 -0.14 -17.39 -4.21
N SER A 61 0.81 -18.04 -3.54
CA SER A 61 1.82 -18.90 -4.18
C SER A 61 1.37 -20.35 -4.36
N VAL A 62 0.40 -20.83 -3.57
CA VAL A 62 -0.07 -22.20 -3.62
C VAL A 62 -1.04 -22.40 -4.80
N PRO A 63 -0.84 -23.46 -5.61
CA PRO A 63 -1.80 -23.83 -6.66
C PRO A 63 -3.16 -24.20 -6.06
N MET A 64 -4.22 -23.51 -6.50
CA MET A 64 -5.61 -23.75 -6.13
C MET A 64 -6.46 -23.87 -7.40
N LYS A 65 -7.62 -24.57 -7.31
CA LYS A 65 -8.63 -24.46 -8.35
C LYS A 65 -9.13 -23.03 -8.44
N VAL A 66 -9.57 -22.62 -9.63
CA VAL A 66 -9.93 -21.21 -9.87
C VAL A 66 -11.07 -20.75 -8.93
N GLU A 67 -12.04 -21.63 -8.65
CA GLU A 67 -13.16 -21.37 -7.75
C GLU A 67 -12.68 -21.14 -6.29
N GLU A 68 -11.67 -21.88 -5.87
CA GLU A 68 -11.07 -21.79 -4.54
C GLU A 68 -10.14 -20.58 -4.42
N LYS A 69 -9.38 -20.31 -5.48
CA LYS A 69 -8.52 -19.10 -5.54
C LYS A 69 -9.35 -17.83 -5.43
N TRP A 70 -10.48 -17.77 -6.14
CA TRP A 70 -11.37 -16.62 -6.06
C TRP A 70 -12.11 -16.53 -4.73
N ALA A 71 -12.46 -17.65 -4.09
CA ALA A 71 -13.00 -17.63 -2.72
C ALA A 71 -11.97 -17.05 -1.73
N PHE A 72 -10.73 -17.54 -1.76
CA PHE A 72 -9.64 -17.00 -0.94
C PHE A 72 -9.42 -15.49 -1.17
N VAL A 73 -9.31 -15.08 -2.44
CA VAL A 73 -9.11 -13.67 -2.82
C VAL A 73 -10.30 -12.81 -2.41
N SER A 74 -11.52 -13.26 -2.63
CA SER A 74 -12.73 -12.47 -2.31
C SER A 74 -12.88 -12.21 -0.81
N ARG A 75 -12.63 -13.20 0.04
CA ARG A 75 -12.60 -13.00 1.49
C ARG A 75 -11.57 -11.94 1.90
N LEU A 76 -10.36 -12.04 1.33
CA LEU A 76 -9.28 -11.10 1.61
C LEU A 76 -9.65 -9.68 1.18
N VAL A 77 -10.08 -9.52 -0.08
CA VAL A 77 -10.41 -8.20 -0.65
C VAL A 77 -11.55 -7.56 0.14
N LYS A 78 -12.62 -8.30 0.41
CA LYS A 78 -13.76 -7.79 1.20
C LYS A 78 -13.32 -7.31 2.58
N ALA A 79 -12.52 -8.11 3.28
CA ALA A 79 -12.14 -7.81 4.66
C ALA A 79 -11.08 -6.71 4.79
N LYS A 80 -10.17 -6.59 3.80
CA LYS A 80 -8.97 -5.73 3.94
C LYS A 80 -8.90 -4.57 2.97
N ALA A 81 -9.60 -4.63 1.84
CA ALA A 81 -9.57 -3.59 0.81
C ALA A 81 -10.93 -2.94 0.54
N MET A 82 -12.00 -3.38 1.23
CA MET A 82 -13.35 -2.83 1.08
C MET A 82 -13.93 -2.46 2.46
N GLN A 83 -13.11 -1.78 3.28
CA GLN A 83 -13.55 -1.31 4.59
C GLN A 83 -14.46 -0.09 4.44
N ASP A 84 -15.52 0.00 5.25
CA ASP A 84 -16.49 1.10 5.21
C ASP A 84 -15.86 2.43 5.63
N GLU A 85 -14.87 2.40 6.54
CA GLU A 85 -14.22 3.59 7.08
C GLU A 85 -12.70 3.43 7.07
N PRO A 86 -11.95 4.48 6.70
CA PRO A 86 -10.50 4.47 6.79
C PRO A 86 -10.05 4.43 8.26
N SER A 87 -8.92 3.78 8.51
CA SER A 87 -8.32 3.69 9.84
C SER A 87 -7.93 5.07 10.39
N GLU A 88 -7.82 5.19 11.71
CA GLU A 88 -7.30 6.40 12.36
C GLU A 88 -5.87 6.73 11.92
N ILE A 89 -5.07 5.73 11.59
CA ILE A 89 -3.71 5.92 11.05
C ILE A 89 -3.81 6.65 9.70
N MET A 90 -4.62 6.15 8.78
CA MET A 90 -4.78 6.74 7.44
C MET A 90 -5.38 8.14 7.51
N LYS A 91 -6.41 8.36 8.34
CA LYS A 91 -6.98 9.70 8.60
C LYS A 91 -5.92 10.67 9.13
N ASN A 92 -5.05 10.21 10.03
CA ASN A 92 -3.96 11.03 10.56
C ASN A 92 -2.88 11.34 9.53
N ILE A 93 -2.46 10.38 8.70
CA ILE A 93 -1.49 10.62 7.61
C ILE A 93 -2.07 11.63 6.62
N TYR A 94 -3.32 11.44 6.19
CA TYR A 94 -3.98 12.38 5.27
C TYR A 94 -4.04 13.80 5.85
N ALA A 95 -4.39 13.95 7.13
CA ALA A 95 -4.44 15.24 7.80
C ALA A 95 -3.08 15.97 7.87
N LEU A 96 -1.95 15.24 7.81
CA LEU A 96 -0.62 15.84 7.73
C LEU A 96 -0.31 16.46 6.35
N VAL A 97 -0.94 15.99 5.28
CA VAL A 97 -0.53 16.32 3.92
C VAL A 97 -1.61 16.97 3.05
N LYS A 98 -2.89 16.92 3.44
CA LYS A 98 -4.04 17.35 2.62
C LYS A 98 -3.95 18.79 2.10
N ASP A 99 -3.27 19.68 2.82
CA ASP A 99 -3.12 21.09 2.47
C ASP A 99 -1.74 21.37 1.81
N LYS A 100 -1.05 20.34 1.36
CA LYS A 100 0.29 20.41 0.76
C LYS A 100 0.29 19.79 -0.64
N GLU A 101 1.27 20.16 -1.43
CA GLU A 101 1.63 19.36 -2.60
C GLU A 101 2.18 18.02 -2.10
N TYR A 102 1.57 16.89 -2.49
CA TYR A 102 2.00 15.57 -2.03
C TYR A 102 1.91 14.51 -3.12
N PHE A 103 2.69 13.45 -2.95
CA PHE A 103 2.56 12.23 -3.72
C PHE A 103 2.80 11.00 -2.83
N VAL A 104 2.18 9.89 -3.17
CA VAL A 104 2.33 8.61 -2.46
C VAL A 104 2.90 7.56 -3.40
N VAL A 105 3.94 6.86 -2.96
CA VAL A 105 4.45 5.65 -3.59
C VAL A 105 4.36 4.50 -2.59
N THR A 106 3.73 3.39 -3.00
CA THR A 106 3.51 2.27 -2.07
C THR A 106 3.58 0.93 -2.76
N SER A 107 4.07 -0.10 -2.04
CA SER A 107 3.93 -1.52 -2.41
C SER A 107 2.67 -2.15 -1.82
N ASN A 108 1.92 -1.43 -0.99
CA ASN A 108 0.66 -1.91 -0.44
C ASN A 108 -0.42 -1.96 -1.51
N ALA A 109 -1.19 -3.04 -1.52
CA ALA A 109 -2.21 -3.31 -2.54
C ALA A 109 -3.66 -3.23 -2.03
N GLU A 110 -3.86 -3.00 -0.74
CA GLU A 110 -5.18 -2.95 -0.09
C GLU A 110 -5.97 -1.68 -0.35
N ASP A 111 -5.41 -0.69 -1.06
CA ASP A 111 -6.09 0.54 -1.52
C ASP A 111 -6.60 1.44 -0.38
N HIS A 112 -5.87 1.56 0.74
CA HIS A 112 -6.31 2.33 1.91
C HIS A 112 -6.13 3.86 1.78
N PHE A 113 -5.29 4.34 0.86
CA PHE A 113 -5.03 5.78 0.69
C PHE A 113 -6.24 6.54 0.12
N VAL A 114 -6.80 6.05 -0.97
CA VAL A 114 -7.91 6.76 -1.66
C VAL A 114 -9.15 6.88 -0.78
N PRO A 115 -9.63 5.83 -0.09
CA PRO A 115 -10.73 5.95 0.87
C PRO A 115 -10.46 6.92 2.02
N ALA A 116 -9.20 7.13 2.38
CA ALA A 116 -8.82 8.10 3.42
C ALA A 116 -8.82 9.57 2.97
N GLY A 117 -9.09 9.83 1.68
CA GLY A 117 -9.20 11.16 1.10
C GLY A 117 -8.05 11.56 0.17
N PHE A 118 -7.05 10.68 -0.04
CA PHE A 118 -5.99 10.96 -1.01
C PHE A 118 -6.51 10.94 -2.44
N GLU A 119 -6.04 11.86 -3.27
CA GLU A 119 -6.37 11.91 -4.68
C GLU A 119 -5.78 10.69 -5.41
N ALA A 120 -6.62 9.93 -6.13
CA ALA A 120 -6.20 8.69 -6.80
C ALA A 120 -5.03 8.89 -7.77
N ASP A 121 -4.94 10.06 -8.39
CA ASP A 121 -3.89 10.43 -9.34
C ASP A 121 -2.54 10.74 -8.65
N ARG A 122 -2.54 10.93 -7.34
CA ARG A 122 -1.37 11.16 -6.50
C ARG A 122 -0.94 9.93 -5.70
N VAL A 123 -1.52 8.77 -6.00
CA VAL A 123 -1.17 7.49 -5.35
C VAL A 123 -0.69 6.49 -6.39
N PHE A 124 0.57 6.08 -6.27
CA PHE A 124 1.19 5.09 -7.15
C PHE A 124 1.40 3.77 -6.40
N GLU A 125 0.52 2.83 -6.64
CA GLU A 125 0.59 1.47 -6.15
C GLU A 125 1.48 0.63 -7.09
N MET A 126 2.73 0.42 -6.69
CA MET A 126 3.75 -0.21 -7.55
C MET A 126 3.46 -1.68 -7.85
N GLU A 127 2.82 -2.40 -6.93
CA GLU A 127 2.51 -3.82 -7.03
C GLU A 127 1.03 -4.09 -7.37
N GLY A 128 0.31 -3.07 -7.87
CA GLY A 128 -1.10 -3.18 -8.25
C GLY A 128 -2.06 -3.00 -7.08
N LYS A 129 -3.33 -3.43 -7.27
CA LYS A 129 -4.41 -3.29 -6.28
C LYS A 129 -5.21 -4.58 -6.14
N LEU A 130 -5.52 -4.96 -4.91
CA LEU A 130 -6.43 -6.06 -4.60
C LEU A 130 -7.87 -5.80 -5.08
N THR A 131 -8.28 -4.53 -5.16
CA THR A 131 -9.61 -4.10 -5.65
C THR A 131 -9.75 -4.10 -7.17
N GLN A 132 -8.72 -4.54 -7.90
CA GLN A 132 -8.68 -4.61 -9.34
C GLN A 132 -8.39 -6.02 -9.84
N MET A 133 -8.83 -6.30 -11.06
CA MET A 133 -8.54 -7.52 -11.80
C MET A 133 -8.09 -7.21 -13.22
N ARG A 134 -7.37 -8.15 -13.83
CA ARG A 134 -6.85 -8.07 -15.20
C ARG A 134 -7.04 -9.39 -15.93
N CYS A 135 -6.94 -9.35 -17.26
CA CYS A 135 -6.96 -10.57 -18.07
C CYS A 135 -5.76 -11.46 -17.75
N LYS A 136 -5.99 -12.70 -17.36
CA LYS A 136 -4.94 -13.70 -17.11
C LYS A 136 -4.11 -13.99 -18.36
N ASN A 137 -4.74 -13.97 -19.54
CA ASN A 137 -4.07 -14.19 -20.83
C ASN A 137 -3.31 -12.95 -21.34
N ARG A 138 -3.35 -11.81 -20.61
CA ARG A 138 -2.70 -10.54 -21.03
C ARG A 138 -3.08 -10.12 -22.46
N CYS A 139 -4.33 -10.34 -22.87
CA CYS A 139 -4.78 -9.99 -24.23
C CYS A 139 -4.89 -8.46 -24.45
N HIS A 140 -4.80 -7.68 -23.39
CA HIS A 140 -4.77 -6.21 -23.36
C HIS A 140 -4.23 -5.75 -22.00
N ASP A 141 -3.96 -4.45 -21.84
CA ASP A 141 -3.32 -3.83 -20.69
C ASP A 141 -4.30 -3.08 -19.74
N GLU A 142 -5.62 -3.20 -19.98
CA GLU A 142 -6.64 -2.60 -19.13
C GLU A 142 -6.86 -3.42 -17.85
N VAL A 143 -7.18 -2.69 -16.77
CA VAL A 143 -7.58 -3.24 -15.47
C VAL A 143 -9.03 -2.89 -15.16
N TYR A 144 -9.72 -3.73 -14.40
CA TYR A 144 -11.14 -3.59 -14.08
C TYR A 144 -11.34 -3.69 -12.57
N SER A 145 -12.33 -2.96 -12.03
CA SER A 145 -12.73 -3.16 -10.63
C SER A 145 -13.30 -4.58 -10.45
N ASN A 146 -12.90 -5.23 -9.36
CA ASN A 146 -13.44 -6.54 -8.97
C ASN A 146 -14.43 -6.44 -7.81
N GLN A 147 -14.67 -5.25 -7.24
CA GLN A 147 -15.46 -5.07 -6.03
C GLN A 147 -16.87 -5.69 -6.12
N LYS A 148 -17.58 -5.44 -7.22
CA LYS A 148 -18.92 -6.04 -7.43
C LYS A 148 -18.88 -7.57 -7.49
N ALA A 149 -17.89 -8.13 -8.17
CA ALA A 149 -17.71 -9.58 -8.27
C ALA A 149 -17.34 -10.17 -6.90
N VAL A 150 -16.45 -9.51 -6.15
CA VAL A 150 -16.04 -9.90 -4.79
C VAL A 150 -17.23 -9.97 -3.84
N LEU A 151 -18.13 -8.97 -3.86
CA LEU A 151 -19.33 -8.98 -3.03
C LEU A 151 -20.21 -10.19 -3.35
N ALA A 152 -20.55 -10.40 -4.63
CA ALA A 152 -21.37 -11.55 -5.04
C ALA A 152 -20.69 -12.89 -4.68
N MET A 153 -19.40 -13.02 -4.90
CA MET A 153 -18.64 -14.21 -4.55
C MET A 153 -18.64 -14.51 -3.05
N THR A 154 -18.51 -13.50 -2.20
CA THR A 154 -18.51 -13.70 -0.73
C THR A 154 -19.90 -14.01 -0.16
N GLU A 155 -20.96 -13.61 -0.86
CA GLU A 155 -22.35 -13.95 -0.48
C GLU A 155 -22.72 -15.38 -0.87
N GLU A 156 -22.22 -15.87 -2.00
CA GLU A 156 -22.60 -17.19 -2.55
C GLU A 156 -21.52 -18.28 -2.36
N GLU A 157 -20.44 -17.95 -1.66
CA GLU A 157 -19.38 -18.92 -1.37
C GLU A 157 -19.87 -20.05 -0.46
N VAL A 158 -19.55 -21.29 -0.83
CA VAL A 158 -19.83 -22.48 -0.04
C VAL A 158 -18.57 -23.35 0.07
N ASN A 159 -18.16 -23.67 1.30
CA ASN A 159 -17.04 -24.56 1.61
C ASN A 159 -15.73 -24.18 0.88
N GLY A 160 -15.38 -22.88 0.91
CA GLY A 160 -14.15 -22.37 0.29
C GLY A 160 -14.17 -22.35 -1.23
N ARG A 161 -15.37 -22.31 -1.85
CA ARG A 161 -15.53 -22.26 -3.31
C ARG A 161 -16.62 -21.27 -3.71
N VAL A 162 -16.32 -20.47 -4.71
CA VAL A 162 -17.32 -19.64 -5.37
C VAL A 162 -18.00 -20.40 -6.51
N PRO A 163 -19.28 -20.12 -6.79
CA PRO A 163 -19.98 -20.65 -7.96
C PRO A 163 -19.24 -20.32 -9.26
N LYS A 164 -19.22 -21.25 -10.21
CA LYS A 164 -18.49 -21.05 -11.48
C LYS A 164 -19.02 -19.90 -12.33
N GLU A 165 -20.31 -19.65 -12.25
CA GLU A 165 -21.02 -18.57 -12.94
C GLU A 165 -20.62 -17.18 -12.46
N LEU A 166 -20.07 -17.07 -11.24
CA LEU A 166 -19.56 -15.81 -10.69
C LEU A 166 -18.09 -15.55 -11.06
N LEU A 167 -17.39 -16.53 -11.63
CA LEU A 167 -15.99 -16.34 -12.02
C LEU A 167 -15.86 -15.27 -13.10
N PRO A 168 -15.09 -14.19 -12.86
CA PRO A 168 -15.02 -13.09 -13.81
C PRO A 168 -14.31 -13.50 -15.08
N LYS A 169 -14.87 -13.08 -16.21
CA LYS A 169 -14.34 -13.31 -17.56
C LYS A 169 -13.88 -12.01 -18.19
N CYS A 170 -12.80 -12.12 -18.94
CA CYS A 170 -12.27 -10.99 -19.70
C CYS A 170 -13.28 -10.49 -20.74
N PRO A 171 -13.66 -9.20 -20.73
CA PRO A 171 -14.65 -8.68 -21.68
C PRO A 171 -14.15 -8.65 -23.11
N LYS A 172 -12.83 -8.78 -23.36
CA LYS A 172 -12.26 -8.76 -24.72
C LYS A 172 -12.04 -10.16 -25.29
N CYS A 173 -11.54 -11.12 -24.49
CA CYS A 173 -11.22 -12.45 -25.02
C CYS A 173 -12.03 -13.60 -24.40
N GLY A 174 -12.91 -13.33 -23.44
CA GLY A 174 -13.67 -14.35 -22.71
C GLY A 174 -12.84 -15.25 -21.78
N GLY A 175 -11.52 -15.06 -21.73
CA GLY A 175 -10.62 -15.81 -20.85
C GLY A 175 -10.80 -15.47 -19.37
N ASP A 176 -10.08 -16.20 -18.50
CA ASP A 176 -10.15 -15.97 -17.07
C ASP A 176 -9.55 -14.60 -16.67
N MET A 177 -10.07 -14.06 -15.59
CA MET A 177 -9.48 -12.91 -14.92
C MET A 177 -8.66 -13.36 -13.69
N GLU A 178 -7.71 -12.54 -13.28
CA GLU A 178 -6.95 -12.67 -12.04
C GLU A 178 -6.89 -11.34 -11.31
N VAL A 179 -6.67 -11.36 -9.99
CA VAL A 179 -6.48 -10.14 -9.22
C VAL A 179 -5.23 -9.40 -9.71
N ASN A 180 -5.32 -8.06 -9.78
CA ASN A 180 -4.24 -7.22 -10.25
C ASN A 180 -3.26 -6.90 -9.11
N TRP A 181 -2.64 -7.93 -8.55
CA TRP A 181 -1.62 -7.84 -7.52
C TRP A 181 -0.54 -8.90 -7.74
N GLY A 182 0.70 -8.58 -7.36
CA GLY A 182 1.84 -9.48 -7.45
C GLY A 182 3.16 -8.75 -7.63
N GLU A 183 4.16 -9.42 -8.16
CA GLU A 183 5.47 -8.83 -8.41
C GLU A 183 5.40 -7.71 -9.47
N MET A 184 6.16 -6.65 -9.24
CA MET A 184 6.19 -5.45 -10.09
C MET A 184 6.44 -5.77 -11.58
N SER A 185 7.27 -6.77 -11.87
CA SER A 185 7.52 -7.25 -13.24
C SER A 185 6.26 -7.61 -14.01
N SER A 186 5.16 -7.90 -13.31
CA SER A 186 3.89 -8.26 -13.92
C SER A 186 2.97 -7.06 -14.23
N PHE A 187 3.31 -5.82 -13.83
CA PHE A 187 2.47 -4.61 -13.99
C PHE A 187 3.09 -3.52 -14.86
N THR A 188 4.42 -3.52 -15.05
CA THR A 188 5.15 -2.46 -15.75
C THR A 188 4.66 -2.20 -17.17
N GLU A 189 3.92 -3.14 -17.75
CA GLU A 189 3.36 -3.05 -19.09
C GLU A 189 2.01 -2.32 -19.14
N THR A 190 1.28 -2.20 -18.03
CA THR A 190 -0.05 -1.59 -18.05
C THR A 190 0.01 -0.07 -18.25
N LYS A 191 -0.94 0.44 -19.04
CA LYS A 191 -1.06 1.90 -19.30
C LYS A 191 -1.20 2.68 -18.00
N ASN A 192 -2.08 2.22 -17.12
CA ASN A 192 -2.33 2.88 -15.82
C ASN A 192 -1.06 2.95 -14.96
N TRP A 193 -0.26 1.88 -14.93
CA TRP A 193 0.99 1.87 -14.18
C TRP A 193 2.00 2.89 -14.75
N LYS A 194 2.15 2.93 -16.07
CA LYS A 194 3.03 3.89 -16.76
C LYS A 194 2.63 5.34 -16.51
N GLU A 195 1.33 5.64 -16.56
CA GLU A 195 0.81 6.98 -16.28
C GLU A 195 1.09 7.41 -14.83
N LYS A 196 0.88 6.53 -13.85
CA LYS A 196 1.20 6.81 -12.45
C LYS A 196 2.71 6.97 -12.20
N ALA A 197 3.52 6.12 -12.82
CA ALA A 197 4.97 6.25 -12.77
C ALA A 197 5.46 7.58 -13.36
N ALA A 198 4.88 8.02 -14.48
CA ALA A 198 5.20 9.31 -15.09
C ALA A 198 4.84 10.49 -14.17
N ARG A 199 3.65 10.48 -13.55
CA ARG A 199 3.23 11.52 -12.58
C ARG A 199 4.14 11.56 -11.35
N TYR A 200 4.58 10.39 -10.87
CA TYR A 200 5.55 10.31 -9.78
C TYR A 200 6.88 10.99 -10.16
N GLN A 201 7.40 10.73 -11.36
CA GLN A 201 8.61 11.37 -11.84
C GLN A 201 8.44 12.89 -12.02
N GLU A 202 7.30 13.33 -12.56
CA GLU A 202 6.97 14.75 -12.69
C GLU A 202 6.91 15.45 -11.33
N PHE A 203 6.29 14.81 -10.32
CA PHE A 203 6.23 15.33 -8.95
C PHE A 203 7.64 15.56 -8.39
N ILE A 204 8.53 14.56 -8.52
CA ILE A 204 9.93 14.70 -8.05
C ILE A 204 10.66 15.83 -8.78
N GLN A 205 10.53 15.89 -10.11
CA GLN A 205 11.18 16.94 -10.91
C GLN A 205 10.71 18.34 -10.52
N ASN A 206 9.41 18.51 -10.25
CA ASN A 206 8.82 19.79 -9.84
C ASN A 206 9.29 20.24 -8.44
N LEU A 207 9.80 19.34 -7.63
CA LEU A 207 10.32 19.61 -6.28
C LEU A 207 11.86 19.65 -6.22
N HIS A 208 12.54 19.51 -7.33
CA HIS A 208 14.00 19.63 -7.35
C HIS A 208 14.47 20.96 -6.76
N GLY A 209 15.39 20.90 -5.80
CA GLY A 209 15.94 22.07 -5.10
C GLY A 209 15.01 22.75 -4.10
N LYS A 210 13.78 22.26 -3.91
CA LYS A 210 12.81 22.78 -2.94
C LYS A 210 12.86 22.01 -1.60
N LYS A 211 12.14 22.49 -0.61
CA LYS A 211 11.99 21.81 0.69
C LYS A 211 11.11 20.56 0.55
N LEU A 212 11.69 19.49 0.04
CA LEU A 212 11.05 18.19 -0.07
C LEU A 212 11.10 17.47 1.27
N VAL A 213 9.95 17.04 1.78
CA VAL A 213 9.87 16.14 2.94
C VAL A 213 9.49 14.74 2.48
N ILE A 214 10.32 13.76 2.81
CA ILE A 214 10.06 12.34 2.53
C ILE A 214 9.61 11.69 3.83
N LEU A 215 8.36 11.23 3.87
CA LEU A 215 7.77 10.49 5.00
C LEU A 215 7.73 9.02 4.64
N GLU A 216 8.52 8.21 5.33
CA GLU A 216 8.55 6.76 5.13
C GLU A 216 7.77 6.05 6.24
N PHE A 217 6.76 5.26 5.88
CA PHE A 217 5.92 4.52 6.80
C PHE A 217 6.05 3.01 6.63
N GLY A 218 6.67 2.35 7.61
CA GLY A 218 6.72 0.89 7.71
C GLY A 218 7.39 0.18 6.54
N ILE A 219 8.48 0.74 6.01
CA ILE A 219 9.26 0.10 4.95
C ILE A 219 10.45 -0.62 5.62
N GLY A 220 10.34 -1.95 5.74
CA GLY A 220 11.43 -2.78 6.25
C GLY A 220 12.62 -2.82 5.29
N TRP A 221 13.80 -3.16 5.83
CA TRP A 221 15.06 -3.23 5.06
C TRP A 221 14.97 -4.12 3.80
N ARG A 222 14.16 -5.16 3.84
CA ARG A 222 14.02 -6.10 2.71
C ARG A 222 13.32 -5.49 1.50
N ASN A 223 12.50 -4.45 1.67
CA ASN A 223 11.82 -3.76 0.56
C ASN A 223 12.68 -2.63 -0.01
N GLN A 224 13.81 -3.00 -0.64
CA GLN A 224 14.73 -2.06 -1.26
C GLN A 224 14.12 -1.35 -2.48
N MET A 225 13.08 -1.89 -3.06
CA MET A 225 12.42 -1.32 -4.25
C MET A 225 11.83 0.08 -3.98
N ILE A 226 11.34 0.33 -2.76
CA ILE A 226 10.87 1.66 -2.35
C ILE A 226 11.93 2.35 -1.48
N LYS A 227 12.50 1.63 -0.51
CA LYS A 227 13.41 2.21 0.48
C LYS A 227 14.64 2.85 -0.14
N ALA A 228 15.35 2.13 -1.03
CA ALA A 228 16.56 2.64 -1.64
C ALA A 228 16.32 3.90 -2.51
N PRO A 229 15.32 3.96 -3.41
CA PRO A 229 15.00 5.17 -4.15
C PRO A 229 14.66 6.38 -3.26
N LEU A 230 13.94 6.20 -2.16
CA LEU A 230 13.62 7.30 -1.23
C LEU A 230 14.87 7.84 -0.53
N MET A 231 15.77 6.96 -0.07
CA MET A 231 17.04 7.36 0.54
C MET A 231 17.97 8.04 -0.49
N GLN A 232 18.04 7.52 -1.72
CA GLN A 232 18.80 8.13 -2.81
C GLN A 232 18.26 9.52 -3.15
N LEU A 233 16.95 9.68 -3.24
CA LEU A 233 16.32 10.98 -3.46
C LEU A 233 16.66 11.95 -2.33
N ALA A 234 16.61 11.51 -1.06
CA ALA A 234 17.04 12.31 0.08
C ALA A 234 18.52 12.69 -0.01
N ALA A 235 19.38 11.83 -0.54
CA ALA A 235 20.80 12.12 -0.70
C ALA A 235 21.08 13.22 -1.73
N VAL A 236 20.40 13.16 -2.89
CA VAL A 236 20.67 14.07 -4.02
C VAL A 236 19.95 15.40 -3.90
N GLU A 237 18.80 15.46 -3.22
CA GLU A 237 18.05 16.71 -3.05
C GLU A 237 18.63 17.54 -1.89
N PRO A 238 19.13 18.76 -2.16
CA PRO A 238 19.91 19.52 -1.17
C PRO A 238 19.07 19.98 0.03
N GLN A 239 17.79 20.26 -0.16
CA GLN A 239 16.87 20.73 0.89
C GLN A 239 15.90 19.62 1.36
N ALA A 240 16.14 18.37 0.98
CA ALA A 240 15.30 17.27 1.43
C ALA A 240 15.45 16.97 2.92
N ARG A 241 14.35 16.59 3.57
CA ARG A 241 14.32 16.01 4.92
C ARG A 241 13.70 14.62 4.80
N TYR A 242 14.35 13.63 5.41
CA TYR A 242 13.89 12.24 5.40
C TYR A 242 13.47 11.82 6.78
N ILE A 243 12.23 11.38 6.94
CA ILE A 243 11.65 10.98 8.22
C ILE A 243 11.09 9.57 8.07
N THR A 244 11.68 8.61 8.78
CA THR A 244 11.26 7.20 8.73
C THR A 244 10.58 6.78 10.02
N PHE A 245 9.40 6.17 9.89
CA PHE A 245 8.62 5.59 10.97
C PHE A 245 8.62 4.07 10.82
N ASN A 246 9.37 3.38 11.65
CA ASN A 246 9.43 1.92 11.61
C ASN A 246 9.77 1.35 12.98
N LYS A 247 8.84 0.60 13.57
CA LYS A 247 9.02 0.04 14.92
C LYS A 247 10.03 -1.11 14.91
N GLY A 248 11.11 -0.94 15.69
CA GLY A 248 12.14 -1.96 15.89
C GLY A 248 13.18 -2.07 14.77
N GLU A 249 13.06 -1.30 13.67
CA GLU A 249 13.98 -1.38 12.54
C GLU A 249 14.19 -0.01 11.89
N ILE A 250 14.96 0.86 12.56
CA ILE A 250 15.37 2.14 11.97
C ILE A 250 16.72 1.97 11.30
N TYR A 251 16.76 2.32 10.01
CA TYR A 251 18.00 2.40 9.25
C TYR A 251 18.08 3.71 8.49
N ILE A 252 19.14 4.48 8.73
CA ILE A 252 19.44 5.74 8.06
C ILE A 252 20.91 5.69 7.64
N PRO A 253 21.22 5.75 6.33
CA PRO A 253 22.59 5.82 5.83
C PRO A 253 23.32 7.07 6.34
N GLU A 254 24.63 6.98 6.51
CA GLU A 254 25.45 8.08 7.02
C GLU A 254 25.38 9.34 6.13
N GLU A 255 25.23 9.14 4.82
CA GLU A 255 25.15 10.22 3.81
C GLU A 255 23.94 11.16 3.97
N ILE A 256 22.86 10.65 4.60
CA ILE A 256 21.63 11.44 4.81
C ILE A 256 21.33 11.71 6.29
N LYS A 257 22.20 11.29 7.19
CA LYS A 257 21.94 11.29 8.64
C LYS A 257 21.61 12.68 9.18
N GLU A 258 22.33 13.71 8.79
CA GLU A 258 22.16 15.09 9.26
C GLU A 258 20.82 15.73 8.83
N LYS A 259 20.17 15.18 7.81
CA LYS A 259 18.87 15.65 7.32
C LYS A 259 17.74 14.63 7.54
N SER A 260 17.95 13.64 8.42
CA SER A 260 17.03 12.55 8.66
C SER A 260 16.62 12.44 10.11
N ILE A 261 15.39 11.95 10.32
CA ILE A 261 14.84 11.62 11.64
C ILE A 261 14.29 10.20 11.61
N GLY A 262 14.77 9.34 12.50
CA GLY A 262 14.21 8.00 12.73
C GLY A 262 13.25 7.99 13.91
N VAL A 263 12.05 7.47 13.72
CA VAL A 263 11.02 7.36 14.77
C VAL A 263 10.73 5.88 15.02
N ASP A 264 11.39 5.31 16.03
CA ASP A 264 11.12 3.96 16.53
C ASP A 264 9.96 4.01 17.55
N SER A 265 8.75 4.00 17.05
CA SER A 265 7.55 4.14 17.90
C SER A 265 6.34 3.47 17.25
N ASN A 266 5.31 3.25 18.06
CA ASN A 266 3.99 2.91 17.54
C ASN A 266 3.47 4.08 16.67
N LEU A 267 3.10 3.77 15.42
CA LEU A 267 2.72 4.78 14.43
C LEU A 267 1.50 5.61 14.86
N THR A 268 0.52 4.98 15.50
CA THR A 268 -0.68 5.69 16.02
C THR A 268 -0.30 6.76 17.04
N VAL A 269 0.65 6.44 17.94
CA VAL A 269 1.14 7.39 18.94
C VAL A 269 1.92 8.52 18.27
N ALA A 270 2.87 8.18 17.40
CA ALA A 270 3.71 9.16 16.69
C ALA A 270 2.86 10.18 15.92
N LEU A 271 1.91 9.70 15.12
CA LEU A 271 1.04 10.56 14.31
C LEU A 271 0.16 11.48 15.15
N LYS A 272 -0.37 11.00 16.29
CA LYS A 272 -1.14 11.83 17.21
C LYS A 272 -0.29 12.95 17.82
N GLU A 273 0.94 12.65 18.25
CA GLU A 273 1.84 13.65 18.83
C GLU A 273 2.30 14.70 17.79
N ILE A 274 2.59 14.29 16.55
CA ILE A 274 2.92 15.22 15.46
C ILE A 274 1.74 16.18 15.19
N ARG A 275 0.52 15.67 15.18
CA ARG A 275 -0.68 16.51 14.95
C ARG A 275 -0.94 17.51 16.06
N LYS A 276 -0.70 17.17 17.32
CA LYS A 276 -0.82 18.13 18.44
C LYS A 276 0.07 19.36 18.24
N GLY A 277 1.29 19.16 17.72
CA GLY A 277 2.21 20.26 17.42
C GLY A 277 1.79 21.15 16.23
N ARG A 278 0.71 20.81 15.51
CA ARG A 278 0.14 21.65 14.41
C ARG A 278 -1.03 22.54 14.87
N ILE A 279 -1.56 22.28 16.06
CA ILE A 279 -2.75 22.99 16.57
C ILE A 279 -2.34 24.23 17.39
N ASP A 280 -1.08 24.30 17.83
CA ASP A 280 -0.47 25.45 18.53
C ASP A 280 0.30 26.34 17.52
#